data_ec330a8de57e97f4bce729b0315574ba
#
_entry.id   ec330a8de57e97f4bce729b0315574ba
#
_cell.length_a   1.000
_cell.length_b   1.000
_cell.length_c   1.000
_cell.angle_alpha   90.00
_cell.angle_beta   90.00
_cell.angle_gamma   90.00
#
_symmetry.space_group_name_H-M   'P 1'
#
loop_
_entity.id
_entity.type
_entity.pdbx_description
1 polymer ?
#
loop_
_entity_poly.entity_id
_entity_poly.type
_entity_poly.pdbx_seq_one_letter_code
_entity_poly.pdbx_strand_id
1 'polypeptide(L)'
;MGYVKFKDPQTGEMWRSDTDLHLIRESVSVGRPDVKTIELEIPGASGLLDCSEIFGKRLYDTRPVAIACGKTIADRYAQDSLVKNALHGKRLQIFLSEDLEHYYLGRVSVGEFAVSAGIGKVTISAPKCDPYKYRAEITRRSVTVPDSGTLEVVLQNEFMPVAPTVTATAAATIAFGVVTYSIEANKAYKNLDMELAPGSNLLRIYAAAGTSVMFEYQEGSL
;
A
#
# COMPACT_ATOMS: atom_id res chain seq x y z
N MET A 1 17.07 -10.02 16.78
CA MET A 1 16.66 -10.92 15.68
C MET A 1 15.42 -10.31 15.03
N GLY A 2 15.37 -10.20 13.69
CA GLY A 2 14.22 -9.60 13.03
C GLY A 2 13.02 -10.56 13.00
N TYR A 3 11.83 -10.01 12.95
CA TYR A 3 10.57 -10.76 12.80
C TYR A 3 9.78 -10.20 11.61
N VAL A 4 8.73 -10.92 11.24
CA VAL A 4 7.73 -10.46 10.28
C VAL A 4 6.36 -10.49 10.96
N LYS A 5 5.57 -9.45 10.75
CA LYS A 5 4.21 -9.36 11.25
C LYS A 5 3.25 -9.42 10.06
N PHE A 6 2.30 -10.30 10.15
CA PHE A 6 1.22 -10.45 9.18
C PHE A 6 -0.08 -9.94 9.80
N LYS A 7 -0.85 -9.16 9.07
CA LYS A 7 -2.14 -8.67 9.52
C LYS A 7 -3.19 -8.87 8.43
N ASP A 8 -4.30 -9.45 8.80
CA ASP A 8 -5.46 -9.56 7.94
C ASP A 8 -6.20 -8.22 7.91
N PRO A 9 -6.31 -7.54 6.75
CA PRO A 9 -6.98 -6.26 6.66
C PRO A 9 -8.50 -6.34 6.86
N GLN A 10 -9.11 -7.53 6.74
CA GLN A 10 -10.55 -7.73 6.87
C GLN A 10 -10.95 -8.04 8.32
N THR A 11 -10.25 -8.96 8.96
CA THR A 11 -10.57 -9.39 10.33
C THR A 11 -9.80 -8.61 11.40
N GLY A 12 -8.68 -7.99 11.03
CA GLY A 12 -7.77 -7.33 11.96
C GLY A 12 -6.86 -8.31 12.72
N GLU A 13 -6.99 -9.63 12.51
CA GLU A 13 -6.12 -10.64 13.11
C GLU A 13 -4.66 -10.40 12.73
N MET A 14 -3.78 -10.64 13.69
CA MET A 14 -2.34 -10.43 13.53
C MET A 14 -1.56 -11.66 13.98
N TRP A 15 -0.48 -11.94 13.25
CA TRP A 15 0.47 -13.01 13.58
C TRP A 15 1.89 -12.49 13.45
N ARG A 16 2.70 -12.73 14.47
CA ARG A 16 4.15 -12.51 14.40
C ARG A 16 4.85 -13.83 14.16
N SER A 17 5.88 -13.78 13.33
CA SER A 17 6.63 -14.99 12.97
C SER A 17 7.30 -15.64 14.17
N ASP A 18 7.83 -14.86 15.10
CA ASP A 18 8.60 -15.31 16.27
C ASP A 18 7.73 -15.79 17.44
N THR A 19 6.68 -15.02 17.81
CA THR A 19 5.84 -15.29 19.00
C THR A 19 4.69 -16.23 18.69
N ASP A 20 3.95 -15.96 17.61
CA ASP A 20 2.68 -16.66 17.36
C ASP A 20 2.87 -17.88 16.46
N LEU A 21 3.78 -17.76 15.48
CA LEU A 21 4.10 -18.83 14.54
C LEU A 21 5.36 -19.60 14.94
N HIS A 22 6.06 -19.17 15.98
CA HIS A 22 7.28 -19.77 16.49
C HIS A 22 8.35 -20.02 15.42
N LEU A 23 8.47 -19.15 14.44
CA LEU A 23 9.41 -19.21 13.33
C LEU A 23 10.49 -18.15 13.48
N ILE A 24 11.73 -18.55 13.35
CA ILE A 24 12.88 -17.63 13.32
C ILE A 24 13.11 -17.19 11.88
N ARG A 25 13.01 -15.89 11.62
CA ARG A 25 13.31 -15.33 10.32
C ARG A 25 14.80 -15.43 10.02
N GLU A 26 15.17 -16.12 8.94
CA GLU A 26 16.54 -16.23 8.45
C GLU A 26 16.88 -15.10 7.48
N SER A 27 16.00 -14.89 6.48
CA SER A 27 16.19 -13.83 5.48
C SER A 27 14.86 -13.30 4.94
N VAL A 28 14.92 -12.10 4.37
CA VAL A 28 13.83 -11.50 3.62
C VAL A 28 14.36 -11.02 2.28
N SER A 29 13.63 -11.30 1.23
CA SER A 29 13.87 -10.77 -0.11
C SER A 29 12.64 -10.03 -0.59
N VAL A 30 12.79 -8.76 -0.92
CA VAL A 30 11.76 -7.93 -1.52
C VAL A 30 12.20 -7.56 -2.93
N GLY A 31 11.51 -8.09 -3.92
CA GLY A 31 11.77 -7.77 -5.31
C GLY A 31 11.36 -6.35 -5.66
N ARG A 32 11.89 -5.82 -6.74
CA ARG A 32 11.42 -4.57 -7.33
C ARG A 32 10.20 -4.86 -8.21
N PRO A 33 9.21 -3.97 -8.26
CA PRO A 33 8.15 -4.11 -9.23
C PRO A 33 8.68 -3.80 -10.63
N ASP A 34 8.27 -4.59 -11.60
CA ASP A 34 8.61 -4.33 -12.99
C ASP A 34 7.82 -3.12 -13.51
N VAL A 35 8.44 -2.34 -14.40
CA VAL A 35 7.73 -1.27 -15.11
C VAL A 35 6.87 -1.91 -16.19
N LYS A 36 5.60 -1.53 -16.27
CA LYS A 36 4.72 -1.95 -17.36
C LYS A 36 5.13 -1.23 -18.63
N THR A 37 5.63 -1.97 -19.61
CA THR A 37 5.98 -1.44 -20.93
C THR A 37 4.86 -1.71 -21.93
N ILE A 38 4.53 -0.71 -22.74
CA ILE A 38 3.61 -0.82 -23.87
C ILE A 38 4.37 -0.34 -25.09
N GLU A 39 4.71 -1.28 -25.94
CA GLU A 39 5.49 -1.02 -27.16
C GLU A 39 4.63 -1.36 -28.37
N LEU A 40 4.62 -0.47 -29.37
CA LEU A 40 3.88 -0.65 -30.62
C LEU A 40 4.86 -0.73 -31.78
N GLU A 41 4.70 -1.76 -32.59
CA GLU A 41 5.39 -1.88 -33.88
C GLU A 41 4.61 -1.10 -34.94
N ILE A 42 5.28 -0.16 -35.59
CA ILE A 42 4.70 0.62 -36.69
C ILE A 42 5.20 -0.01 -38.01
N PRO A 43 4.30 -0.57 -38.85
CA PRO A 43 4.70 -1.13 -40.14
C PRO A 43 5.44 -0.10 -41.01
N GLY A 44 6.64 -0.46 -41.45
CA GLY A 44 7.47 0.40 -42.30
C GLY A 44 8.36 1.40 -41.51
N ALA A 45 8.30 1.47 -40.20
CA ALA A 45 9.24 2.21 -39.37
C ALA A 45 10.30 1.27 -38.77
N SER A 46 11.50 1.81 -38.53
CA SER A 46 12.53 1.09 -37.78
C SER A 46 12.36 1.32 -36.29
N GLY A 47 12.37 0.22 -35.48
CA GLY A 47 12.24 0.25 -34.04
C GLY A 47 10.78 0.16 -33.56
N LEU A 48 10.62 0.32 -32.25
CA LEU A 48 9.34 0.27 -31.56
C LEU A 48 8.97 1.67 -31.04
N LEU A 49 7.67 1.97 -31.06
CA LEU A 49 7.14 3.17 -30.37
C LEU A 49 6.86 2.80 -28.91
N ASP A 50 7.58 3.42 -27.99
CA ASP A 50 7.33 3.26 -26.57
C ASP A 50 6.14 4.13 -26.11
N CYS A 51 5.08 3.47 -25.68
CA CYS A 51 3.87 4.08 -25.12
C CYS A 51 3.71 3.77 -23.63
N SER A 52 4.78 3.42 -22.95
CA SER A 52 4.75 2.92 -21.56
C SER A 52 4.36 3.99 -20.55
N GLU A 53 4.54 5.27 -20.86
CA GLU A 53 4.13 6.38 -20.00
C GLU A 53 2.80 6.95 -20.46
N ILE A 54 1.70 6.47 -19.89
CA ILE A 54 0.36 7.02 -20.15
C ILE A 54 0.20 8.29 -19.31
N PHE A 55 -0.07 9.42 -19.98
CA PHE A 55 -0.19 10.74 -19.34
C PHE A 55 1.03 11.13 -18.47
N GLY A 56 2.23 10.75 -18.87
CA GLY A 56 3.47 11.04 -18.13
C GLY A 56 3.65 10.24 -16.84
N LYS A 57 2.89 9.14 -16.66
CA LYS A 57 2.96 8.28 -15.47
C LYS A 57 3.54 6.93 -15.82
N ARG A 58 4.51 6.47 -15.00
CA ARG A 58 4.99 5.09 -15.03
C ARG A 58 4.02 4.19 -14.28
N LEU A 59 3.60 3.12 -14.93
CA LEU A 59 2.82 2.07 -14.31
C LEU A 59 3.75 0.92 -13.91
N TYR A 60 3.45 0.31 -12.78
CA TYR A 60 4.22 -0.80 -12.23
C TYR A 60 3.38 -2.07 -12.16
N ASP A 61 4.04 -3.21 -12.35
CA ASP A 61 3.47 -4.52 -12.09
C ASP A 61 3.67 -4.93 -10.63
N THR A 62 3.23 -6.12 -10.26
CA THR A 62 3.38 -6.65 -8.91
C THR A 62 4.84 -6.88 -8.55
N ARG A 63 5.14 -6.92 -7.25
CA ARG A 63 6.46 -7.30 -6.72
C ARG A 63 6.41 -8.57 -5.92
N PRO A 64 7.44 -9.43 -5.95
CA PRO A 64 7.53 -10.58 -5.06
C PRO A 64 8.11 -10.19 -3.69
N VAL A 65 7.57 -10.83 -2.64
CA VAL A 65 8.14 -10.83 -1.29
C VAL A 65 8.33 -12.27 -0.88
N ALA A 66 9.53 -12.62 -0.41
CA ALA A 66 9.85 -13.96 0.09
C ALA A 66 10.58 -13.88 1.42
N ILE A 67 10.17 -14.72 2.37
CA ILE A 67 10.67 -14.77 3.74
C ILE A 67 11.08 -16.20 4.01
N ALA A 68 12.37 -16.44 4.21
CA ALA A 68 12.88 -17.73 4.66
C ALA A 68 12.88 -17.76 6.19
N CYS A 69 12.30 -18.82 6.74
CA CYS A 69 12.20 -19.05 8.18
C CYS A 69 12.75 -20.42 8.53
N GLY A 70 13.39 -20.50 9.69
CA GLY A 70 13.90 -21.74 10.28
C GLY A 70 13.37 -21.94 11.69
N LYS A 71 13.32 -23.21 12.12
CA LYS A 71 12.97 -23.58 13.49
C LYS A 71 13.51 -24.97 13.85
N THR A 72 13.94 -25.13 15.09
CA THR A 72 14.13 -26.47 15.70
C THR A 72 12.75 -27.04 16.02
N ILE A 73 12.41 -28.22 15.52
CA ILE A 73 11.03 -28.74 15.56
C ILE A 73 10.97 -30.05 16.32
N ALA A 74 10.20 -30.07 17.42
CA ALA A 74 9.76 -31.29 18.08
C ALA A 74 8.55 -31.92 17.37
N ASP A 75 7.60 -31.08 16.89
CA ASP A 75 6.41 -31.52 16.15
C ASP A 75 6.22 -30.69 14.89
N ARG A 76 6.78 -31.14 13.77
CA ARG A 76 6.74 -30.46 12.49
C ARG A 76 5.33 -30.38 11.88
N TYR A 77 4.49 -31.39 12.10
CA TYR A 77 3.18 -31.45 11.46
C TYR A 77 2.21 -30.45 12.09
N ALA A 78 2.21 -30.36 13.43
CA ALA A 78 1.40 -29.35 14.13
C ALA A 78 1.85 -27.94 13.75
N GLN A 79 3.16 -27.73 13.63
CA GLN A 79 3.72 -26.43 13.23
C GLN A 79 3.39 -26.07 11.77
N ASP A 80 3.51 -27.03 10.85
CA ASP A 80 3.15 -26.83 9.44
C ASP A 80 1.67 -26.47 9.31
N SER A 81 0.80 -27.18 10.02
CA SER A 81 -0.63 -26.91 10.04
C SER A 81 -0.94 -25.53 10.64
N LEU A 82 -0.29 -25.15 11.74
CA LEU A 82 -0.46 -23.84 12.36
C LEU A 82 -0.13 -22.71 11.37
N VAL A 83 1.04 -22.75 10.75
CA VAL A 83 1.50 -21.71 9.82
C VAL A 83 0.62 -21.65 8.58
N LYS A 84 0.26 -22.81 8.00
CA LYS A 84 -0.62 -22.86 6.84
C LYS A 84 -2.01 -22.32 7.14
N ASN A 85 -2.63 -22.73 8.24
CA ASN A 85 -3.96 -22.28 8.63
C ASN A 85 -4.00 -20.77 8.93
N ALA A 86 -2.93 -20.24 9.51
CA ALA A 86 -2.81 -18.83 9.81
C ALA A 86 -2.66 -17.97 8.54
N LEU A 87 -1.81 -18.39 7.58
CA LEU A 87 -1.32 -17.51 6.53
C LEU A 87 -1.68 -17.95 5.10
N HIS A 88 -1.70 -19.26 4.81
CA HIS A 88 -1.75 -19.74 3.43
C HIS A 88 -3.03 -19.35 2.71
N GLY A 89 -2.87 -18.78 1.51
CA GLY A 89 -3.98 -18.36 0.65
C GLY A 89 -4.64 -17.04 1.04
N LYS A 90 -4.32 -16.44 2.19
CA LYS A 90 -4.89 -15.16 2.64
C LYS A 90 -4.18 -13.97 1.97
N ARG A 91 -4.91 -12.87 1.73
CA ARG A 91 -4.32 -11.59 1.33
C ARG A 91 -4.01 -10.78 2.57
N LEU A 92 -2.75 -10.62 2.89
CA LEU A 92 -2.27 -10.08 4.16
C LEU A 92 -1.41 -8.83 3.96
N GLN A 93 -1.42 -7.96 4.95
CA GLN A 93 -0.43 -6.91 5.13
C GLN A 93 0.82 -7.53 5.76
N ILE A 94 1.96 -7.35 5.14
CA ILE A 94 3.26 -7.94 5.55
C ILE A 94 4.15 -6.80 6.02
N PHE A 95 4.41 -6.74 7.33
CA PHE A 95 5.29 -5.76 7.95
C PHE A 95 6.63 -6.41 8.26
N LEU A 96 7.70 -5.73 7.94
CA LEU A 96 9.05 -6.13 8.30
C LEU A 96 9.48 -5.42 9.58
N SER A 97 10.18 -6.10 10.48
CA SER A 97 10.64 -5.50 11.74
C SER A 97 11.54 -4.27 11.57
N GLU A 98 12.16 -4.14 10.40
CA GLU A 98 13.02 -3.01 10.04
C GLU A 98 12.24 -1.79 9.56
N ASP A 99 10.99 -1.97 9.12
CA ASP A 99 10.12 -0.92 8.59
C ASP A 99 8.67 -1.20 8.99
N LEU A 100 8.32 -0.91 10.25
CA LEU A 100 6.96 -1.10 10.77
C LEU A 100 5.99 0.02 10.38
N GLU A 101 6.52 1.11 9.82
CA GLU A 101 5.72 2.22 9.33
C GLU A 101 5.09 1.90 7.97
N HIS A 102 5.60 0.87 7.28
CA HIS A 102 5.07 0.44 5.99
C HIS A 102 4.76 -1.06 5.96
N TYR A 103 3.91 -1.45 5.02
CA TYR A 103 3.59 -2.85 4.75
C TYR A 103 3.48 -3.14 3.26
N TYR A 104 3.73 -4.38 2.90
CA TYR A 104 3.42 -4.92 1.58
C TYR A 104 2.07 -5.63 1.64
N LEU A 105 1.26 -5.51 0.61
CA LEU A 105 -0.04 -6.14 0.55
C LEU A 105 -0.06 -7.20 -0.56
N GLY A 106 -0.25 -8.47 -0.19
CA GLY A 106 -0.23 -9.56 -1.15
C GLY A 106 -0.87 -10.83 -0.63
N ARG A 107 -1.14 -11.76 -1.56
CA ARG A 107 -1.62 -13.10 -1.21
C ARG A 107 -0.45 -13.99 -0.83
N VAL A 108 -0.49 -14.48 0.40
CA VAL A 108 0.58 -15.29 0.99
C VAL A 108 0.45 -16.76 0.59
N SER A 109 1.57 -17.36 0.25
CA SER A 109 1.74 -18.79 0.03
C SER A 109 2.79 -19.31 0.99
N VAL A 110 2.47 -20.35 1.72
CA VAL A 110 3.39 -21.08 2.60
C VAL A 110 3.91 -22.29 1.85
N GLY A 111 5.22 -22.37 1.68
CA GLY A 111 5.90 -23.49 1.03
C GLY A 111 5.92 -24.75 1.90
N GLU A 112 6.59 -25.78 1.40
CA GLU A 112 6.77 -27.00 2.14
C GLU A 112 7.73 -26.83 3.32
N PHE A 113 7.45 -27.54 4.38
CA PHE A 113 8.30 -27.60 5.57
C PHE A 113 9.40 -28.66 5.34
N ALA A 114 10.57 -28.20 4.90
CA ALA A 114 11.73 -29.09 4.73
C ALA A 114 12.47 -29.25 6.06
N VAL A 115 12.79 -30.49 6.43
CA VAL A 115 13.55 -30.77 7.65
C VAL A 115 14.91 -31.37 7.28
N SER A 116 15.97 -30.72 7.74
CA SER A 116 17.34 -31.20 7.59
C SER A 116 18.09 -31.04 8.92
N ALA A 117 18.73 -32.12 9.40
CA ALA A 117 19.51 -32.13 10.66
C ALA A 117 18.74 -31.54 11.87
N GLY A 118 17.45 -31.85 12.00
CA GLY A 118 16.61 -31.39 13.13
C GLY A 118 16.15 -29.96 13.06
N ILE A 119 16.49 -29.25 11.98
CA ILE A 119 16.04 -27.88 11.71
C ILE A 119 14.99 -27.92 10.59
N GLY A 120 13.81 -27.40 10.88
CA GLY A 120 12.78 -27.19 9.87
C GLY A 120 12.95 -25.84 9.17
N LYS A 121 12.86 -25.83 7.84
CA LYS A 121 12.86 -24.62 7.04
C LYS A 121 11.58 -24.51 6.26
N VAL A 122 11.02 -23.30 6.21
CA VAL A 122 9.84 -22.98 5.44
C VAL A 122 10.04 -21.62 4.77
N THR A 123 9.60 -21.51 3.53
CA THR A 123 9.53 -20.22 2.82
C THR A 123 8.09 -19.75 2.80
N ILE A 124 7.87 -18.55 3.33
CA ILE A 124 6.61 -17.83 3.23
C ILE A 124 6.79 -16.80 2.12
N SER A 125 5.99 -16.88 1.09
CA SER A 125 6.11 -16.00 -0.08
C SER A 125 4.80 -15.31 -0.40
N ALA A 126 4.89 -14.12 -0.96
CA ALA A 126 3.79 -13.42 -1.62
C ALA A 126 4.29 -12.99 -3.00
N PRO A 127 4.13 -13.85 -4.02
CA PRO A 127 4.77 -13.65 -5.33
C PRO A 127 4.18 -12.47 -6.11
N LYS A 128 2.99 -12.03 -5.73
CA LYS A 128 2.25 -10.93 -6.38
C LYS A 128 1.72 -9.96 -5.32
N CYS A 129 2.62 -9.25 -4.64
CA CYS A 129 2.24 -8.08 -3.84
C CYS A 129 1.95 -6.88 -4.75
N ASP A 130 1.16 -5.96 -4.24
CA ASP A 130 0.97 -4.67 -4.89
C ASP A 130 2.34 -3.98 -5.09
N PRO A 131 2.52 -3.15 -6.13
CA PRO A 131 3.83 -2.60 -6.48
C PRO A 131 4.40 -1.67 -5.41
N TYR A 132 3.54 -0.98 -4.68
CA TYR A 132 3.92 -0.06 -3.63
C TYR A 132 3.91 -0.72 -2.26
N LYS A 133 4.80 -0.29 -1.37
CA LYS A 133 4.61 -0.47 0.05
C LYS A 133 3.74 0.67 0.55
N TYR A 134 2.76 0.36 1.39
CA TYR A 134 1.80 1.30 1.92
C TYR A 134 2.22 1.76 3.31
N ARG A 135 2.05 3.02 3.62
CA ARG A 135 2.20 3.54 4.97
C ARG A 135 1.18 2.88 5.90
N ALA A 136 1.58 2.47 7.10
CA ALA A 136 0.70 1.75 8.03
C ALA A 136 -0.46 2.63 8.53
N GLU A 137 -0.21 3.91 8.67
CA GLU A 137 -1.19 4.90 9.09
C GLU A 137 -1.76 5.65 7.88
N ILE A 138 -3.07 5.89 7.94
CA ILE A 138 -3.76 6.75 6.98
C ILE A 138 -3.42 8.20 7.29
N THR A 139 -2.95 8.93 6.29
CA THR A 139 -2.70 10.36 6.41
C THR A 139 -4.02 11.11 6.47
N ARG A 140 -4.20 11.89 7.54
CA ARG A 140 -5.37 12.73 7.78
C ARG A 140 -4.97 14.19 7.89
N ARG A 141 -5.58 15.02 7.06
CA ARG A 141 -5.39 16.49 7.11
C ARG A 141 -6.74 17.17 7.27
N SER A 142 -6.97 17.76 8.43
CA SER A 142 -8.14 18.61 8.69
C SER A 142 -7.74 20.07 8.60
N VAL A 143 -8.56 20.87 7.95
CA VAL A 143 -8.38 22.31 7.79
C VAL A 143 -9.71 23.03 7.98
N THR A 144 -9.68 24.25 8.48
CA THR A 144 -10.87 25.09 8.69
C THR A 144 -10.78 26.32 7.83
N VAL A 145 -11.84 26.59 7.09
CA VAL A 145 -11.93 27.75 6.20
C VAL A 145 -12.07 29.04 7.02
N PRO A 146 -11.20 30.05 6.78
CA PRO A 146 -11.24 31.32 7.50
C PRO A 146 -12.42 32.19 7.06
N ASP A 147 -12.57 33.36 7.71
CA ASP A 147 -13.66 34.32 7.44
C ASP A 147 -13.65 34.86 5.99
N SER A 148 -12.53 34.79 5.32
CA SER A 148 -12.42 35.15 3.89
C SER A 148 -13.19 34.20 2.96
N GLY A 149 -13.64 33.05 3.45
CA GLY A 149 -14.33 32.06 2.65
C GLY A 149 -13.42 31.27 1.68
N THR A 150 -12.11 31.52 1.71
CA THR A 150 -11.14 30.88 0.81
C THR A 150 -9.91 30.42 1.60
N LEU A 151 -9.43 29.21 1.32
CA LEU A 151 -8.24 28.64 1.94
C LEU A 151 -7.38 27.91 0.92
N GLU A 152 -6.08 28.23 0.89
CA GLU A 152 -5.10 27.41 0.18
C GLU A 152 -4.51 26.35 1.12
N VAL A 153 -4.45 25.11 0.63
CA VAL A 153 -3.95 23.96 1.39
C VAL A 153 -2.94 23.22 0.54
N VAL A 154 -1.82 22.86 1.15
CA VAL A 154 -0.83 21.96 0.54
C VAL A 154 -0.97 20.58 1.18
N LEU A 155 -1.28 19.58 0.38
CA LEU A 155 -1.23 18.17 0.77
C LEU A 155 0.10 17.57 0.30
N GLN A 156 0.80 16.93 1.23
CA GLN A 156 2.01 16.18 0.91
C GLN A 156 1.63 14.75 0.57
N ASN A 157 2.26 14.17 -0.41
CA ASN A 157 2.11 12.76 -0.76
C ASN A 157 3.49 12.15 -1.04
N GLU A 158 3.67 10.90 -0.66
CA GLU A 158 4.89 10.14 -0.98
C GLU A 158 4.99 9.89 -2.50
N PHE A 159 5.36 8.71 -2.91
CA PHE A 159 5.61 8.40 -4.31
C PHE A 159 4.37 7.87 -5.06
N MET A 160 3.49 7.14 -4.38
CA MET A 160 2.33 6.52 -4.99
C MET A 160 1.25 7.57 -5.30
N PRO A 161 0.80 7.71 -6.57
CA PRO A 161 -0.35 8.55 -6.87
C PRO A 161 -1.59 8.06 -6.11
N VAL A 162 -2.31 8.97 -5.45
CA VAL A 162 -3.45 8.60 -4.59
C VAL A 162 -4.59 9.60 -4.67
N ALA A 163 -5.83 9.10 -4.73
CA ALA A 163 -7.02 9.92 -4.62
C ALA A 163 -7.48 10.02 -3.15
N PRO A 164 -7.55 11.22 -2.56
CA PRO A 164 -8.01 11.38 -1.18
C PRO A 164 -9.51 11.16 -1.07
N THR A 165 -9.94 10.64 0.07
CA THR A 165 -11.33 10.75 0.53
C THR A 165 -11.52 12.13 1.13
N VAL A 166 -12.52 12.85 0.67
CA VAL A 166 -12.81 14.22 1.14
C VAL A 166 -14.15 14.26 1.87
N THR A 167 -14.17 14.90 3.03
CA THR A 167 -15.38 15.16 3.82
C THR A 167 -15.39 16.61 4.27
N ALA A 168 -16.54 17.27 4.20
CA ALA A 168 -16.69 18.66 4.67
C ALA A 168 -17.91 18.77 5.61
N THR A 169 -17.83 19.64 6.63
CA THR A 169 -18.94 19.87 7.59
C THR A 169 -20.06 20.72 6.99
N ALA A 170 -19.77 21.51 5.96
CA ALA A 170 -20.73 22.28 5.16
C ALA A 170 -20.39 22.14 3.68
N ALA A 171 -21.27 22.61 2.80
CA ALA A 171 -21.02 22.61 1.37
C ALA A 171 -19.74 23.37 1.04
N ALA A 172 -18.87 22.76 0.24
CA ALA A 172 -17.57 23.32 -0.15
C ALA A 172 -17.28 23.06 -1.63
N THR A 173 -16.49 23.90 -2.23
CA THR A 173 -15.90 23.68 -3.56
C THR A 173 -14.39 23.59 -3.43
N ILE A 174 -13.79 22.56 -4.01
CA ILE A 174 -12.33 22.35 -3.98
C ILE A 174 -11.81 22.46 -5.41
N ALA A 175 -10.89 23.39 -5.63
CA ALA A 175 -10.17 23.49 -6.89
C ALA A 175 -8.82 22.80 -6.77
N PHE A 176 -8.53 21.90 -7.71
CA PHE A 176 -7.26 21.20 -7.85
C PHE A 176 -6.82 21.24 -9.31
N GLY A 177 -5.73 21.93 -9.59
CA GLY A 177 -5.32 22.25 -10.96
C GLY A 177 -6.40 23.05 -11.69
N VAL A 178 -6.90 22.50 -12.80
CA VAL A 178 -7.97 23.11 -13.64
C VAL A 178 -9.36 22.57 -13.32
N VAL A 179 -9.49 21.62 -12.41
CA VAL A 179 -10.74 20.93 -12.08
C VAL A 179 -11.28 21.44 -10.75
N THR A 180 -12.60 21.55 -10.65
CA THR A 180 -13.30 21.91 -9.42
C THR A 180 -14.27 20.81 -9.01
N TYR A 181 -14.31 20.52 -7.71
CA TYR A 181 -15.13 19.46 -7.11
C TYR A 181 -16.11 20.09 -6.13
N SER A 182 -17.39 19.79 -6.27
CA SER A 182 -18.44 20.21 -5.32
C SER A 182 -18.62 19.13 -4.25
N ILE A 183 -18.48 19.51 -2.99
CA ILE A 183 -18.57 18.63 -1.82
C ILE A 183 -19.81 19.03 -1.04
N GLU A 184 -20.74 18.09 -0.85
CA GLU A 184 -21.92 18.29 0.00
C GLU A 184 -21.55 18.13 1.47
N ALA A 185 -22.32 18.77 2.34
CA ALA A 185 -22.11 18.70 3.79
C ALA A 185 -22.22 17.26 4.33
N ASN A 186 -21.29 16.85 5.18
CA ASN A 186 -21.28 15.58 5.91
C ASN A 186 -21.32 14.32 5.04
N LYS A 187 -20.90 14.43 3.78
CA LYS A 187 -20.80 13.30 2.85
C LYS A 187 -19.34 13.01 2.52
N ALA A 188 -18.96 11.75 2.60
CA ALA A 188 -17.62 11.31 2.24
C ALA A 188 -17.54 11.04 0.73
N TYR A 189 -16.70 11.78 0.04
CA TYR A 189 -16.41 11.60 -1.37
C TYR A 189 -15.15 10.76 -1.55
N LYS A 190 -15.37 9.51 -1.97
CA LYS A 190 -14.31 8.57 -2.37
C LYS A 190 -14.19 8.58 -3.88
N ASN A 191 -13.00 8.34 -4.37
CA ASN A 191 -12.75 8.22 -5.82
C ASN A 191 -13.12 9.49 -6.62
N LEU A 192 -12.91 10.67 -6.04
CA LEU A 192 -12.82 11.87 -6.85
C LEU A 192 -11.69 11.70 -7.86
N ASP A 193 -11.87 12.25 -9.05
CA ASP A 193 -10.82 12.28 -10.08
C ASP A 193 -9.71 13.30 -9.71
N MET A 194 -9.44 13.37 -8.43
CA MET A 194 -8.43 14.18 -7.76
C MET A 194 -7.28 13.27 -7.36
N GLU A 195 -6.25 13.21 -8.18
CA GLU A 195 -5.09 12.39 -7.90
C GLU A 195 -3.92 13.24 -7.41
N LEU A 196 -3.51 13.04 -6.16
CA LEU A 196 -2.34 13.67 -5.59
C LEU A 196 -1.07 13.06 -6.23
N ALA A 197 -0.27 13.91 -6.84
CA ALA A 197 1.03 13.54 -7.37
C ALA A 197 2.07 13.41 -6.24
N PRO A 198 3.23 12.77 -6.48
CA PRO A 198 4.34 12.79 -5.55
C PRO A 198 4.75 14.22 -5.15
N GLY A 199 4.98 14.44 -3.87
CA GLY A 199 5.39 15.74 -3.32
C GLY A 199 4.22 16.65 -2.94
N SER A 200 4.34 17.94 -3.23
CA SER A 200 3.41 18.98 -2.79
C SER A 200 2.26 19.19 -3.77
N ASN A 201 1.05 19.08 -3.28
CA ASN A 201 -0.19 19.27 -4.05
C ASN A 201 -0.96 20.46 -3.50
N LEU A 202 -1.07 21.53 -4.27
CA LEU A 202 -1.78 22.75 -3.88
C LEU A 202 -3.27 22.64 -4.24
N LEU A 203 -4.13 22.83 -3.25
CA LEU A 203 -5.58 22.89 -3.40
C LEU A 203 -6.10 24.25 -2.93
N ARG A 204 -7.20 24.71 -3.52
CA ARG A 204 -7.97 25.87 -3.05
C ARG A 204 -9.36 25.42 -2.64
N ILE A 205 -9.77 25.81 -1.46
CA ILE A 205 -11.07 25.49 -0.87
C ILE A 205 -11.88 26.76 -0.77
N TYR A 206 -13.12 26.71 -1.25
CA TYR A 206 -14.11 27.77 -1.16
C TYR A 206 -15.31 27.24 -0.38
N ALA A 207 -15.60 27.83 0.78
CA ALA A 207 -16.72 27.45 1.62
C ALA A 207 -17.08 28.55 2.60
N ALA A 208 -18.19 28.42 3.33
CA ALA A 208 -18.53 29.33 4.42
C ALA A 208 -17.45 29.29 5.51
N ALA A 209 -17.23 30.44 6.16
CA ALA A 209 -16.33 30.55 7.31
C ALA A 209 -16.64 29.48 8.37
N GLY A 210 -15.60 28.91 8.97
CA GLY A 210 -15.72 27.86 9.98
C GLY A 210 -16.00 26.45 9.42
N THR A 211 -16.18 26.30 8.09
CA THR A 211 -16.29 24.97 7.48
C THR A 211 -15.00 24.17 7.66
N SER A 212 -15.10 22.98 8.25
CA SER A 212 -13.98 22.06 8.35
C SER A 212 -13.99 21.09 7.18
N VAL A 213 -12.84 20.95 6.52
CA VAL A 213 -12.62 19.99 5.42
C VAL A 213 -11.53 19.01 5.83
N MET A 214 -11.82 17.72 5.71
CA MET A 214 -10.90 16.64 6.03
C MET A 214 -10.53 15.86 4.78
N PHE A 215 -9.25 15.64 4.60
CA PHE A 215 -8.65 14.79 3.58
C PHE A 215 -8.05 13.55 4.24
N GLU A 216 -8.40 12.37 3.75
CA GLU A 216 -7.86 11.08 4.20
C GLU A 216 -7.33 10.31 3.00
N TYR A 217 -6.08 9.89 3.06
CA TYR A 217 -5.47 9.12 1.98
C TYR A 217 -4.36 8.20 2.50
N GLN A 218 -4.10 7.12 1.74
CA GLN A 218 -3.11 6.11 2.05
C GLN A 218 -1.87 6.38 1.21
N GLU A 219 -0.82 6.87 1.83
CA GLU A 219 0.46 7.09 1.16
C GLU A 219 1.18 5.76 0.89
N GLY A 220 2.09 5.78 -0.07
CA GLY A 220 2.94 4.65 -0.39
C GLY A 220 4.16 5.03 -1.23
N SER A 221 5.16 4.15 -1.17
CA SER A 221 6.41 4.30 -1.91
C SER A 221 6.84 2.98 -2.57
N LEU A 222 7.77 3.04 -3.54
CA LEU A 222 8.34 1.85 -4.19
C LEU A 222 9.33 1.11 -3.30
#